data_48f1dfe6d6cee5f4cefdd2862d608570
#
_entry.id   48f1dfe6d6cee5f4cefdd2862d608570
#
_cell.length_a   1.000
_cell.length_b   1.000
_cell.length_c   1.000
_cell.angle_alpha   90.00
_cell.angle_beta   90.00
_cell.angle_gamma   90.00
#
_symmetry.space_group_name_H-M   'P 1'
#
loop_
_entity.id
_entity.type
_entity.pdbx_description
1 polymer ?
#
loop_
_entity_poly.entity_id
_entity_poly.type
_entity_poly.pdbx_seq_one_letter_code
_entity_poly.pdbx_strand_id
1 'polypeptide(L)'
;ILHADAVKYFGLNPEKKTILILGGSLGARTINQTLTAGLDIIRTHPDVQFIWQTGKIYIDQVREAITATTGEAVRNPHISAIPNLYVTDFIKDMANAYAAADLVISRAGAGSISEFCLLHKPVILVPSPNVAEDHQTKNALALVDKGAAIYVKDVEAKEKLLPVALETIANPEKLQDLSKNIAKLALPDLSLIHISEPTRQAE
;
A
#
# COMPACT_ATOMS: atom_id res chain seq x y z
N ILE A 1 -15.45 -11.96 -2.02
CA ILE A 1 -14.21 -12.72 -2.32
C ILE A 1 -13.59 -13.17 -1.01
N LEU A 2 -13.31 -14.48 -0.90
CA LEU A 2 -12.63 -14.99 0.27
C LEU A 2 -11.15 -14.61 0.25
N HIS A 3 -10.61 -14.24 1.40
CA HIS A 3 -9.22 -13.84 1.56
C HIS A 3 -8.24 -14.89 0.99
N ALA A 4 -8.42 -16.16 1.33
CA ALA A 4 -7.56 -17.25 0.85
C ALA A 4 -7.56 -17.36 -0.69
N ASP A 5 -8.74 -17.24 -1.30
CA ASP A 5 -8.88 -17.30 -2.76
C ASP A 5 -8.21 -16.11 -3.44
N ALA A 6 -8.33 -14.93 -2.85
CA ALA A 6 -7.69 -13.72 -3.36
C ALA A 6 -6.16 -13.82 -3.31
N VAL A 7 -5.61 -14.33 -2.22
CA VAL A 7 -4.16 -14.54 -2.10
C VAL A 7 -3.66 -15.54 -3.14
N LYS A 8 -4.40 -16.63 -3.35
CA LYS A 8 -4.07 -17.64 -4.38
C LYS A 8 -4.15 -17.05 -5.79
N TYR A 9 -5.08 -16.13 -6.03
CA TYR A 9 -5.21 -15.43 -7.32
C TYR A 9 -3.89 -14.75 -7.71
N PHE A 10 -3.14 -14.20 -6.74
CA PHE A 10 -1.84 -13.61 -6.98
C PHE A 10 -0.68 -14.61 -6.90
N GLY A 11 -0.97 -15.90 -6.81
CA GLY A 11 0.06 -16.93 -6.74
C GLY A 11 0.85 -16.92 -5.43
N LEU A 12 0.26 -16.38 -4.37
CA LEU A 12 0.86 -16.27 -3.05
C LEU A 12 0.29 -17.31 -2.08
N ASN A 13 0.86 -17.41 -0.89
CA ASN A 13 0.49 -18.37 0.13
C ASN A 13 -0.59 -17.78 1.06
N PRO A 14 -1.81 -18.37 1.10
CA PRO A 14 -2.88 -17.81 1.93
C PRO A 14 -2.66 -17.94 3.45
N GLU A 15 -1.67 -18.71 3.88
CA GLU A 15 -1.31 -18.82 5.30
C GLU A 15 -0.38 -17.71 5.78
N LYS A 16 0.14 -16.89 4.86
CA LYS A 16 1.03 -15.78 5.18
C LYS A 16 0.30 -14.45 5.09
N LYS A 17 0.78 -13.47 5.84
CA LYS A 17 0.24 -12.11 5.79
C LYS A 17 0.71 -11.39 4.54
N THR A 18 -0.14 -10.55 3.98
CA THR A 18 0.10 -9.85 2.71
C THR A 18 -0.02 -8.35 2.88
N ILE A 19 0.98 -7.62 2.41
CA ILE A 19 0.99 -6.16 2.31
C ILE A 19 0.75 -5.77 0.86
N LEU A 20 -0.26 -4.94 0.62
CA LEU A 20 -0.55 -4.35 -0.68
C LEU A 20 0.04 -2.95 -0.74
N ILE A 21 0.88 -2.69 -1.74
CA ILE A 21 1.49 -1.37 -1.95
C ILE A 21 0.94 -0.77 -3.22
N LEU A 22 0.27 0.38 -3.08
CA LEU A 22 -0.39 1.07 -4.16
C LEU A 22 0.35 2.36 -4.51
N GLY A 23 0.86 2.44 -5.73
CA GLY A 23 1.43 3.66 -6.28
C GLY A 23 0.41 4.52 -7.02
N GLY A 24 -0.86 4.08 -7.12
CA GLY A 24 -1.83 4.70 -8.00
C GLY A 24 -1.52 4.44 -9.48
N SER A 25 -2.37 4.93 -10.37
CA SER A 25 -2.18 4.76 -11.82
C SER A 25 -0.94 5.51 -12.34
N LEU A 26 -0.65 6.67 -11.75
CA LEU A 26 0.53 7.48 -12.08
C LEU A 26 1.78 7.07 -11.30
N GLY A 27 1.61 6.22 -10.28
CA GLY A 27 2.69 5.80 -9.41
C GLY A 27 2.96 6.78 -8.26
N ALA A 28 3.77 6.33 -7.29
CA ALA A 28 4.20 7.13 -6.15
C ALA A 28 5.72 6.99 -6.05
N ARG A 29 6.43 8.00 -6.50
CA ARG A 29 7.90 7.97 -6.67
C ARG A 29 8.63 7.54 -5.40
N THR A 30 8.35 8.19 -4.27
CA THR A 30 9.04 7.89 -3.02
C THR A 30 8.72 6.50 -2.50
N ILE A 31 7.45 6.06 -2.60
CA ILE A 31 7.05 4.71 -2.20
C ILE A 31 7.81 3.69 -3.06
N ASN A 32 7.83 3.87 -4.38
CA ASN A 32 8.55 2.97 -5.28
C ASN A 32 10.06 2.94 -4.99
N GLN A 33 10.66 4.09 -4.76
CA GLN A 33 12.09 4.16 -4.41
C GLN A 33 12.38 3.45 -3.08
N THR A 34 11.48 3.58 -2.11
CA THR A 34 11.61 2.90 -0.82
C THR A 34 11.58 1.39 -0.96
N LEU A 35 10.63 0.86 -1.72
CA LEU A 35 10.54 -0.58 -1.96
C LEU A 35 11.73 -1.09 -2.77
N THR A 36 12.16 -0.33 -3.76
CA THR A 36 13.32 -0.67 -4.57
C THR A 36 14.60 -0.74 -3.74
N ALA A 37 14.80 0.22 -2.84
CA ALA A 37 15.93 0.21 -1.90
C ALA A 37 15.81 -0.91 -0.86
N GLY A 38 14.61 -1.41 -0.60
CA GLY A 38 14.32 -2.42 0.41
C GLY A 38 14.15 -3.84 -0.12
N LEU A 39 14.56 -4.14 -1.36
CA LEU A 39 14.40 -5.48 -1.94
C LEU A 39 15.06 -6.58 -1.11
N ASP A 40 16.23 -6.32 -0.51
CA ASP A 40 16.87 -7.28 0.37
C ASP A 40 16.10 -7.49 1.67
N ILE A 41 15.45 -6.45 2.18
CA ILE A 41 14.58 -6.56 3.37
C ILE A 41 13.39 -7.45 3.03
N ILE A 42 12.75 -7.25 1.88
CA ILE A 42 11.63 -8.08 1.42
C ILE A 42 12.07 -9.54 1.33
N ARG A 43 13.22 -9.78 0.67
CA ARG A 43 13.73 -11.12 0.44
C ARG A 43 14.06 -11.85 1.74
N THR A 44 14.49 -11.13 2.78
CA THR A 44 14.84 -11.72 4.07
C THR A 44 13.66 -11.87 5.04
N HIS A 45 12.43 -11.52 4.60
CA HIS A 45 11.20 -11.69 5.35
C HIS A 45 10.21 -12.57 4.58
N PRO A 46 10.54 -13.86 4.38
CA PRO A 46 9.71 -14.74 3.53
C PRO A 46 8.34 -15.07 4.12
N ASP A 47 8.11 -14.79 5.40
CA ASP A 47 6.84 -14.96 6.10
C ASP A 47 5.84 -13.84 5.80
N VAL A 48 6.29 -12.74 5.19
CA VAL A 48 5.45 -11.62 4.76
C VAL A 48 5.48 -11.53 3.24
N GLN A 49 4.31 -11.35 2.65
CA GLN A 49 4.16 -11.25 1.20
C GLN A 49 3.78 -9.85 0.78
N PHE A 50 4.17 -9.50 -0.44
CA PHE A 50 3.99 -8.15 -0.98
C PHE A 50 3.35 -8.22 -2.35
N ILE A 51 2.26 -7.46 -2.53
CA ILE A 51 1.66 -7.17 -3.82
C ILE A 51 1.94 -5.70 -4.09
N TRP A 52 2.72 -5.41 -5.14
CA TRP A 52 3.22 -4.07 -5.40
C TRP A 52 2.80 -3.59 -6.77
N GLN A 53 1.95 -2.55 -6.79
CA GLN A 53 1.60 -1.82 -7.99
C GLN A 53 2.49 -0.58 -8.10
N THR A 54 3.35 -0.55 -9.12
CA THR A 54 4.33 0.51 -9.29
C THR A 54 3.80 1.73 -10.03
N GLY A 55 2.77 1.56 -10.85
CA GLY A 55 2.39 2.52 -11.88
C GLY A 55 3.22 2.33 -13.16
N LYS A 56 2.64 2.71 -14.28
CA LYS A 56 3.24 2.45 -15.62
C LYS A 56 4.56 3.20 -15.83
N ILE A 57 4.69 4.40 -15.24
CA ILE A 57 5.88 5.24 -15.41
C ILE A 57 7.11 4.61 -14.75
N TYR A 58 6.92 3.88 -13.65
CA TYR A 58 8.02 3.40 -12.81
C TYR A 58 8.37 1.92 -13.00
N ILE A 59 7.54 1.14 -13.69
CA ILE A 59 7.71 -0.31 -13.75
C ILE A 59 9.06 -0.73 -14.35
N ASP A 60 9.53 -0.05 -15.37
CA ASP A 60 10.79 -0.39 -16.01
C ASP A 60 11.98 -0.17 -15.07
N GLN A 61 11.99 0.95 -14.34
CA GLN A 61 13.03 1.24 -13.35
C GLN A 61 13.02 0.19 -12.22
N VAL A 62 11.83 -0.21 -11.78
CA VAL A 62 11.68 -1.22 -10.73
C VAL A 62 12.18 -2.58 -11.20
N ARG A 63 11.83 -2.98 -12.42
CA ARG A 63 12.31 -4.24 -13.01
C ARG A 63 13.85 -4.26 -13.14
N GLU A 64 14.43 -3.16 -13.57
CA GLU A 64 15.89 -3.02 -13.65
C GLU A 64 16.56 -3.17 -12.29
N ALA A 65 15.99 -2.55 -11.26
CA ALA A 65 16.50 -2.64 -9.91
C ALA A 65 16.40 -4.07 -9.34
N ILE A 66 15.31 -4.78 -9.64
CA ILE A 66 15.15 -6.17 -9.24
C ILE A 66 16.20 -7.04 -9.94
N THR A 67 16.40 -6.84 -11.23
CA THR A 67 17.43 -7.56 -11.99
C THR A 67 18.84 -7.27 -11.42
N ALA A 68 19.13 -6.02 -11.10
CA ALA A 68 20.42 -5.65 -10.50
C ALA A 68 20.65 -6.32 -9.14
N THR A 69 19.60 -6.49 -8.35
CA THR A 69 19.68 -7.11 -7.02
C THR A 69 19.74 -8.63 -7.07
N THR A 70 19.00 -9.26 -7.98
CA THR A 70 18.80 -10.72 -8.00
C THR A 70 19.55 -11.44 -9.12
N GLY A 71 19.96 -10.73 -10.17
CA GLY A 71 20.48 -11.33 -11.40
C GLY A 71 19.41 -11.93 -12.29
N GLU A 72 18.13 -11.86 -11.93
CA GLU A 72 17.02 -12.44 -12.66
C GLU A 72 16.33 -11.40 -13.56
N ALA A 73 16.12 -11.76 -14.82
CA ALA A 73 15.34 -10.91 -15.73
C ALA A 73 13.85 -10.96 -15.34
N VAL A 74 13.25 -9.80 -15.10
CA VAL A 74 11.87 -9.70 -14.68
C VAL A 74 10.95 -9.61 -15.91
N ARG A 75 10.19 -10.67 -16.19
CA ARG A 75 9.30 -10.76 -17.36
C ARG A 75 7.83 -10.87 -17.01
N ASN A 76 7.52 -11.20 -15.77
CA ASN A 76 6.16 -11.36 -15.27
C ASN A 76 6.11 -10.89 -13.81
N PRO A 77 4.93 -10.81 -13.18
CA PRO A 77 4.82 -10.30 -11.81
C PRO A 77 5.55 -11.13 -10.75
N HIS A 78 5.81 -12.41 -11.02
CA HIS A 78 6.49 -13.31 -10.09
C HIS A 78 7.99 -13.34 -10.37
N ILE A 79 8.77 -13.34 -9.31
CA ILE A 79 10.24 -13.35 -9.38
C ILE A 79 10.73 -14.54 -8.56
N SER A 80 11.43 -15.48 -9.21
CA SER A 80 11.89 -16.70 -8.54
C SER A 80 12.81 -16.42 -7.34
N ALA A 81 13.67 -15.41 -7.46
CA ALA A 81 14.59 -15.02 -6.41
C ALA A 81 13.91 -14.32 -5.22
N ILE A 82 12.68 -13.81 -5.41
CA ILE A 82 11.91 -13.17 -4.36
C ILE A 82 10.48 -13.72 -4.41
N PRO A 83 10.27 -14.95 -3.94
CA PRO A 83 8.97 -15.63 -4.12
C PRO A 83 7.82 -15.02 -3.34
N ASN A 84 8.09 -14.17 -2.35
CA ASN A 84 7.09 -13.44 -1.57
C ASN A 84 6.74 -12.06 -2.18
N LEU A 85 7.15 -11.79 -3.41
CA LEU A 85 6.87 -10.54 -4.10
C LEU A 85 6.10 -10.78 -5.40
N TYR A 86 4.97 -10.07 -5.53
CA TYR A 86 4.22 -9.91 -6.77
C TYR A 86 4.31 -8.44 -7.16
N VAL A 87 4.92 -8.12 -8.29
CA VAL A 87 5.13 -6.75 -8.75
C VAL A 87 4.56 -6.55 -10.15
N THR A 88 3.75 -5.52 -10.32
CA THR A 88 3.13 -5.19 -11.61
C THR A 88 3.01 -3.67 -11.76
N ASP A 89 2.84 -3.22 -13.00
CA ASP A 89 2.59 -1.81 -13.28
C ASP A 89 1.20 -1.36 -12.83
N PHE A 90 0.19 -2.17 -13.10
CA PHE A 90 -1.20 -1.86 -12.82
C PHE A 90 -1.98 -3.12 -12.45
N ILE A 91 -2.76 -3.05 -11.38
CA ILE A 91 -3.62 -4.14 -10.95
C ILE A 91 -5.01 -3.91 -11.53
N LYS A 92 -5.45 -4.81 -12.41
CA LYS A 92 -6.79 -4.73 -13.01
C LYS A 92 -7.89 -5.16 -12.04
N ASP A 93 -7.61 -6.19 -11.24
CA ASP A 93 -8.58 -6.75 -10.30
C ASP A 93 -8.30 -6.24 -8.88
N MET A 94 -8.71 -5.00 -8.62
CA MET A 94 -8.54 -4.39 -7.30
C MET A 94 -9.36 -5.09 -6.22
N ALA A 95 -10.50 -5.70 -6.56
CA ALA A 95 -11.30 -6.43 -5.58
C ALA A 95 -10.50 -7.61 -4.99
N ASN A 96 -9.80 -8.37 -5.83
CA ASN A 96 -8.90 -9.42 -5.34
C ASN A 96 -7.71 -8.86 -4.56
N ALA A 97 -7.13 -7.74 -5.01
CA ALA A 97 -6.01 -7.12 -4.31
C ALA A 97 -6.39 -6.69 -2.89
N TYR A 98 -7.52 -6.02 -2.74
CA TYR A 98 -8.00 -5.63 -1.41
C TYR A 98 -8.36 -6.85 -0.56
N ALA A 99 -9.03 -7.85 -1.12
CA ALA A 99 -9.36 -9.06 -0.37
C ALA A 99 -8.12 -9.84 0.10
N ALA A 100 -7.03 -9.80 -0.66
CA ALA A 100 -5.76 -10.41 -0.29
C ALA A 100 -4.98 -9.63 0.76
N ALA A 101 -5.21 -8.32 0.88
CA ALA A 101 -4.41 -7.45 1.72
C ALA A 101 -4.78 -7.56 3.21
N ASP A 102 -3.78 -7.73 4.06
CA ASP A 102 -3.90 -7.58 5.52
C ASP A 102 -3.49 -6.17 5.97
N LEU A 103 -2.67 -5.50 5.17
CA LEU A 103 -2.22 -4.13 5.38
C LEU A 103 -2.02 -3.48 4.02
N VAL A 104 -2.39 -2.21 3.90
CA VAL A 104 -2.22 -1.43 2.67
C VAL A 104 -1.25 -0.27 2.92
N ILE A 105 -0.37 -0.01 1.98
CA ILE A 105 0.47 1.19 1.93
C ILE A 105 0.02 2.02 0.73
N SER A 106 -0.32 3.28 0.96
CA SER A 106 -0.89 4.14 -0.09
C SER A 106 -0.65 5.61 0.17
N ARG A 107 -0.75 6.40 -0.88
CA ARG A 107 -0.98 7.83 -0.77
C ARG A 107 -2.36 8.09 -0.13
N ALA A 108 -2.59 9.31 0.32
CA ALA A 108 -3.77 9.69 1.10
C ALA A 108 -4.81 10.49 0.29
N GLY A 109 -5.07 10.06 -0.94
CA GLY A 109 -6.14 10.64 -1.75
C GLY A 109 -7.51 10.30 -1.20
N ALA A 110 -8.48 11.21 -1.33
CA ALA A 110 -9.81 11.08 -0.75
C ALA A 110 -10.55 9.82 -1.25
N GLY A 111 -10.46 9.53 -2.54
CA GLY A 111 -11.09 8.35 -3.14
C GLY A 111 -10.55 7.04 -2.57
N SER A 112 -9.22 6.94 -2.44
CA SER A 112 -8.58 5.75 -1.86
C SER A 112 -8.95 5.58 -0.38
N ILE A 113 -8.93 6.66 0.38
CA ILE A 113 -9.33 6.63 1.80
C ILE A 113 -10.77 6.15 1.96
N SER A 114 -11.68 6.63 1.12
CA SER A 114 -13.08 6.17 1.15
C SER A 114 -13.19 4.66 0.92
N GLU A 115 -12.43 4.12 -0.01
CA GLU A 115 -12.38 2.67 -0.25
C GLU A 115 -11.84 1.92 0.96
N PHE A 116 -10.76 2.41 1.58
CA PHE A 116 -10.18 1.76 2.77
C PHE A 116 -11.16 1.74 3.94
N CYS A 117 -11.91 2.82 4.13
CA CYS A 117 -12.97 2.88 5.14
C CYS A 117 -14.07 1.84 4.88
N LEU A 118 -14.55 1.76 3.65
CA LEU A 118 -15.61 0.81 3.27
C LEU A 118 -15.16 -0.65 3.41
N LEU A 119 -13.89 -0.92 3.12
CA LEU A 119 -13.33 -2.28 3.16
C LEU A 119 -12.67 -2.64 4.50
N HIS A 120 -12.69 -1.72 5.46
CA HIS A 120 -12.11 -1.89 6.79
C HIS A 120 -10.63 -2.27 6.75
N LYS A 121 -9.86 -1.69 5.82
CA LYS A 121 -8.45 -2.06 5.63
C LYS A 121 -7.52 -1.29 6.56
N PRO A 122 -6.67 -1.99 7.31
CA PRO A 122 -5.54 -1.34 7.96
C PRO A 122 -4.65 -0.67 6.92
N VAL A 123 -4.27 0.58 7.14
CA VAL A 123 -3.53 1.34 6.15
C VAL A 123 -2.41 2.17 6.77
N ILE A 124 -1.28 2.19 6.08
CA ILE A 124 -0.20 3.16 6.30
C ILE A 124 -0.33 4.19 5.18
N LEU A 125 -0.57 5.42 5.56
CA LEU A 125 -0.71 6.53 4.63
C LEU A 125 0.59 7.31 4.53
N VAL A 126 1.05 7.50 3.31
CA VAL A 126 2.22 8.31 2.96
C VAL A 126 1.72 9.46 2.09
N PRO A 127 1.30 10.59 2.68
CA PRO A 127 0.75 11.69 1.91
C PRO A 127 1.74 12.23 0.87
N SER A 128 1.23 12.60 -0.29
CA SER A 128 2.04 13.24 -1.31
C SER A 128 2.61 14.57 -0.79
N PRO A 129 3.91 14.85 -0.98
CA PRO A 129 4.51 16.13 -0.62
C PRO A 129 4.25 17.23 -1.64
N ASN A 130 3.61 16.89 -2.75
CA ASN A 130 3.30 17.83 -3.82
C ASN A 130 2.33 18.90 -3.31
N VAL A 131 2.69 20.18 -3.49
CA VAL A 131 1.87 21.31 -3.05
C VAL A 131 0.46 21.25 -3.65
N ALA A 132 0.32 20.77 -4.89
CA ALA A 132 -0.98 20.58 -5.53
C ALA A 132 -1.85 19.52 -4.83
N GLU A 133 -1.25 18.72 -3.96
CA GLU A 133 -1.91 17.62 -3.24
C GLU A 133 -1.76 17.75 -1.72
N ASP A 134 -1.56 18.97 -1.19
CA ASP A 134 -1.35 19.22 0.24
C ASP A 134 -2.52 18.77 1.12
N HIS A 135 -3.73 18.67 0.55
CA HIS A 135 -4.91 18.09 1.20
C HIS A 135 -4.67 16.65 1.68
N GLN A 136 -3.73 15.92 1.10
CA GLN A 136 -3.45 14.54 1.48
C GLN A 136 -2.92 14.42 2.92
N THR A 137 -2.09 15.34 3.37
CA THR A 137 -1.63 15.36 4.76
C THR A 137 -2.80 15.55 5.73
N LYS A 138 -3.72 16.47 5.42
CA LYS A 138 -4.91 16.69 6.24
C LYS A 138 -5.80 15.45 6.27
N ASN A 139 -5.99 14.81 5.12
CA ASN A 139 -6.78 13.58 5.03
C ASN A 139 -6.17 12.46 5.90
N ALA A 140 -4.86 12.27 5.82
CA ALA A 140 -4.17 11.26 6.62
C ALA A 140 -4.30 11.54 8.11
N LEU A 141 -4.05 12.77 8.54
CA LEU A 141 -4.11 13.15 9.95
C LEU A 141 -5.53 13.02 10.52
N ALA A 142 -6.56 13.27 9.71
CA ALA A 142 -7.95 13.04 10.14
C ALA A 142 -8.19 11.58 10.52
N LEU A 143 -7.64 10.62 9.79
CA LEU A 143 -7.72 9.20 10.15
C LEU A 143 -6.83 8.84 11.34
N VAL A 144 -5.63 9.37 11.38
CA VAL A 144 -4.67 9.13 12.49
C VAL A 144 -5.25 9.60 13.83
N ASP A 145 -5.93 10.76 13.84
CA ASP A 145 -6.57 11.29 15.04
C ASP A 145 -7.66 10.36 15.59
N LYS A 146 -8.24 9.52 14.73
CA LYS A 146 -9.24 8.51 15.12
C LYS A 146 -8.60 7.13 15.37
N GLY A 147 -7.28 7.02 15.36
CA GLY A 147 -6.60 5.74 15.48
C GLY A 147 -6.85 4.81 14.29
N ALA A 148 -7.25 5.35 13.15
CA ALA A 148 -7.72 4.59 11.99
C ALA A 148 -6.67 4.43 10.89
N ALA A 149 -5.48 5.00 11.05
CA ALA A 149 -4.38 4.85 10.11
C ALA A 149 -3.06 5.14 10.78
N ILE A 150 -2.00 4.65 10.17
CA ILE A 150 -0.62 4.99 10.52
C ILE A 150 -0.12 6.01 9.49
N TYR A 151 0.62 7.00 9.95
CA TYR A 151 1.15 8.08 9.14
C TYR A 151 2.66 7.98 9.02
N VAL A 152 3.16 8.00 7.79
CA VAL A 152 4.59 8.12 7.51
C VAL A 152 4.79 9.29 6.57
N LYS A 153 5.63 10.26 6.96
CA LYS A 153 5.96 11.39 6.10
C LYS A 153 6.74 10.90 4.88
N ASP A 154 6.43 11.46 3.71
CA ASP A 154 7.11 11.13 2.46
C ASP A 154 8.64 11.25 2.59
N VAL A 155 9.12 12.33 3.18
CA VAL A 155 10.56 12.59 3.38
C VAL A 155 11.24 11.57 4.29
N GLU A 156 10.48 10.90 5.15
CA GLU A 156 10.98 9.88 6.07
C GLU A 156 10.74 8.45 5.59
N ALA A 157 10.06 8.28 4.45
CA ALA A 157 9.59 6.97 4.00
C ALA A 157 10.73 5.98 3.77
N LYS A 158 11.85 6.40 3.20
CA LYS A 158 12.98 5.51 2.94
C LYS A 158 13.52 4.85 4.21
N GLU A 159 13.50 5.56 5.33
CA GLU A 159 14.00 5.06 6.60
C GLU A 159 12.93 4.33 7.42
N LYS A 160 11.68 4.77 7.35
CA LYS A 160 10.62 4.37 8.27
C LYS A 160 9.57 3.44 7.68
N LEU A 161 9.30 3.51 6.38
CA LEU A 161 8.12 2.85 5.81
C LEU A 161 8.16 1.33 5.96
N LEU A 162 9.22 0.67 5.49
CA LEU A 162 9.32 -0.79 5.60
C LEU A 162 9.45 -1.27 7.05
N PRO A 163 10.26 -0.66 7.92
CA PRO A 163 10.27 -1.04 9.32
C PRO A 163 8.90 -0.92 10.00
N VAL A 164 8.18 0.17 9.76
CA VAL A 164 6.83 0.37 10.32
C VAL A 164 5.86 -0.67 9.76
N ALA A 165 5.91 -0.94 8.46
CA ALA A 165 5.05 -1.92 7.82
C ALA A 165 5.29 -3.33 8.37
N LEU A 166 6.55 -3.74 8.52
CA LEU A 166 6.91 -5.06 9.03
C LEU A 166 6.52 -5.20 10.51
N GLU A 167 6.71 -4.16 11.32
CA GLU A 167 6.29 -4.15 12.71
C GLU A 167 4.75 -4.26 12.82
N THR A 168 4.04 -3.51 12.00
CA THR A 168 2.57 -3.49 12.00
C THR A 168 1.98 -4.82 11.56
N ILE A 169 2.50 -5.41 10.47
CA ILE A 169 1.98 -6.68 9.95
C ILE A 169 2.24 -7.84 10.91
N ALA A 170 3.27 -7.74 11.72
CA ALA A 170 3.61 -8.74 12.73
C ALA A 170 2.77 -8.61 14.01
N ASN A 171 1.95 -7.58 14.12
CA ASN A 171 1.14 -7.30 15.31
C ASN A 171 -0.35 -7.44 15.01
N PRO A 172 -0.95 -8.64 15.21
CA PRO A 172 -2.36 -8.87 14.91
C PRO A 172 -3.32 -7.94 15.67
N GLU A 173 -3.00 -7.60 16.90
CA GLU A 173 -3.80 -6.68 17.72
C GLU A 173 -3.84 -5.28 17.10
N LYS A 174 -2.70 -4.79 16.63
CA LYS A 174 -2.62 -3.49 15.96
C LYS A 174 -3.42 -3.49 14.65
N LEU A 175 -3.32 -4.54 13.85
CA LEU A 175 -4.11 -4.68 12.62
C LEU A 175 -5.61 -4.67 12.94
N GLN A 176 -6.02 -5.39 13.98
CA GLN A 176 -7.41 -5.44 14.39
C GLN A 176 -7.91 -4.07 14.86
N ASP A 177 -7.14 -3.34 15.64
CA ASP A 177 -7.49 -2.01 16.12
C ASP A 177 -7.64 -1.03 14.95
N LEU A 178 -6.71 -1.05 14.01
CA LEU A 178 -6.78 -0.20 12.81
C LEU A 178 -8.04 -0.52 12.00
N SER A 179 -8.33 -1.79 11.79
CA SER A 179 -9.51 -2.23 11.03
C SER A 179 -10.80 -1.80 11.73
N LYS A 180 -10.92 -1.98 13.03
CA LYS A 180 -12.08 -1.55 13.81
C LYS A 180 -12.29 -0.04 13.76
N ASN A 181 -11.22 0.72 13.90
CA ASN A 181 -11.29 2.18 13.94
C ASN A 181 -11.65 2.76 12.57
N ILE A 182 -11.05 2.26 11.49
CA ILE A 182 -11.37 2.75 10.16
C ILE A 182 -12.79 2.36 9.74
N ALA A 183 -13.29 1.22 10.19
CA ALA A 183 -14.65 0.78 9.92
C ALA A 183 -15.69 1.76 10.44
N LYS A 184 -15.42 2.43 11.57
CA LYS A 184 -16.30 3.46 12.15
C LYS A 184 -16.42 4.70 11.26
N LEU A 185 -15.48 4.89 10.34
CA LEU A 185 -15.43 6.03 9.42
C LEU A 185 -16.05 5.72 8.06
N ALA A 186 -16.64 4.53 7.89
CA ALA A 186 -17.38 4.19 6.68
C ALA A 186 -18.65 5.04 6.60
N LEU A 187 -19.24 5.16 5.39
CA LEU A 187 -20.48 5.93 5.21
C LEU A 187 -21.59 5.43 6.16
N PRO A 188 -22.34 6.32 6.83
CA PRO A 188 -22.38 7.79 6.66
C PRO A 188 -21.34 8.57 7.47
N ASP A 189 -20.48 7.90 8.23
CA ASP A 189 -19.62 8.54 9.22
C ASP A 189 -18.46 9.35 8.60
N LEU A 190 -18.18 9.18 7.31
CA LEU A 190 -17.14 9.94 6.60
C LEU A 190 -17.33 11.46 6.69
N SER A 191 -18.58 11.91 6.81
CA SER A 191 -18.87 13.34 6.95
C SER A 191 -18.27 13.95 8.23
N LEU A 192 -17.96 13.13 9.23
CA LEU A 192 -17.43 13.59 10.52
C LEU A 192 -15.94 13.93 10.49
N ILE A 193 -15.21 13.49 9.47
CA ILE A 193 -13.76 13.71 9.37
C ILE A 193 -13.36 14.76 8.34
N HIS A 194 -14.30 15.30 7.57
CA HIS A 194 -14.05 16.36 6.58
C HIS A 194 -12.86 16.09 5.66
N ILE A 195 -12.89 14.95 4.95
CA ILE A 195 -11.85 14.62 3.99
C ILE A 195 -11.86 15.64 2.84
N SER A 196 -10.71 16.30 2.63
CA SER A 196 -10.57 17.28 1.56
C SER A 196 -10.30 16.60 0.23
N GLU A 197 -11.06 16.96 -0.78
CA GLU A 197 -10.83 16.54 -2.16
C GLU A 197 -9.97 17.56 -2.90
N PRO A 198 -9.17 17.11 -3.89
CA PRO A 198 -8.45 18.05 -4.73
C PRO A 198 -9.45 18.91 -5.50
N THR A 199 -9.16 20.21 -5.60
CA THR A 199 -9.93 21.10 -6.43
C THR A 199 -9.80 20.64 -7.88
N ARG A 200 -10.92 20.28 -8.51
CA ARG A 200 -10.93 19.98 -9.94
C ARG A 200 -10.61 21.28 -10.67
N GLN A 201 -9.49 21.30 -11.38
CA GLN A 201 -9.27 22.39 -12.31
C GLN A 201 -10.31 22.23 -13.41
N ALA A 202 -11.00 23.32 -13.71
CA ALA A 202 -11.88 23.34 -14.86
C ALA A 202 -11.02 23.11 -16.11
N GLU A 203 -11.35 22.05 -16.85
CA GLU A 203 -10.72 21.78 -18.14
C GLU A 203 -11.10 22.86 -19.14
#